data_501b8226d2063f044cba8235f2de886d
#
_entry.id   501b8226d2063f044cba8235f2de886d
#
_cell.length_a   1.000
_cell.length_b   1.000
_cell.length_c   1.000
_cell.angle_alpha   90.00
_cell.angle_beta   90.00
_cell.angle_gamma   90.00
#
_symmetry.space_group_name_H-M   'P 1'
#
loop_
_entity.id
_entity.type
_entity.pdbx_description
1 polymer ?
#
loop_
_entity_poly.entity_id
_entity_poly.type
_entity_poly.pdbx_seq_one_letter_code
_entity_poly.pdbx_strand_id
1 'polypeptide(L)'
;MIPKREQSMKNILMLMAGTLVLLGFHDLHAQTINEVIVSVKTPSGLEQQGVFSKLDNASTPKKLIVIVSGHPGVTRPRINDQGKITTRQNGNFLVRSRHHLISDQVITLLLDCRSDFESVCPDNYQASAERAKDIDDLVQVVKKRFPSIEQTWALSTSRGVLTTVGLLKHAQGAYTGIIHTAGTYSKVIEQGLDFGPFKTPQYIFHHREDPCLITLHKDAVTLSRTWGIVLVTAHGGSGFRGDPCQAFTQHGFAGREEKVAVAIRRLVETGVIAQTEID
;
A
#
# COMPACT_ATOMS: atom_id res chain seq x y z
N MET A 1 71.62 -64.30 -13.72
CA MET A 1 71.41 -64.23 -12.25
C MET A 1 70.96 -62.85 -11.88
N ILE A 2 69.72 -62.70 -11.55
CA ILE A 2 69.11 -61.42 -11.20
C ILE A 2 68.42 -61.58 -9.85
N PRO A 3 68.73 -60.83 -8.82
CA PRO A 3 67.99 -60.92 -7.57
C PRO A 3 66.72 -60.09 -7.61
N LYS A 4 65.65 -60.70 -7.15
CA LYS A 4 64.35 -60.11 -6.90
C LYS A 4 64.43 -59.07 -5.75
N ARG A 5 63.84 -57.89 -5.96
CA ARG A 5 63.59 -56.91 -4.91
C ARG A 5 62.10 -56.93 -4.58
N GLU A 6 61.79 -57.34 -3.36
CA GLU A 6 60.49 -57.21 -2.76
C GLU A 6 60.18 -55.72 -2.49
N GLN A 7 59.04 -55.25 -2.96
CA GLN A 7 58.47 -53.94 -2.58
C GLN A 7 57.34 -54.17 -1.63
N SER A 8 57.58 -53.73 -0.40
CA SER A 8 56.57 -53.58 0.68
C SER A 8 55.55 -52.52 0.34
N MET A 9 54.28 -52.90 0.20
CA MET A 9 53.16 -51.97 0.11
C MET A 9 52.75 -51.55 1.51
N LYS A 10 53.02 -50.29 1.87
CA LYS A 10 52.47 -49.69 3.04
C LYS A 10 51.05 -49.13 2.69
N ASN A 11 50.04 -49.73 3.30
CA ASN A 11 48.65 -49.22 3.27
C ASN A 11 48.56 -47.90 3.98
N ILE A 12 48.30 -46.83 3.24
CA ILE A 12 47.89 -45.53 3.80
C ILE A 12 46.36 -45.52 3.83
N LEU A 13 45.84 -45.70 5.04
CA LEU A 13 44.41 -45.55 5.33
C LEU A 13 44.09 -44.05 5.41
N MET A 14 43.49 -43.50 4.34
CA MET A 14 43.07 -42.11 4.29
C MET A 14 41.67 -41.99 4.93
N LEU A 15 41.60 -41.50 6.18
CA LEU A 15 40.34 -41.13 6.83
C LEU A 15 39.78 -39.89 6.14
N MET A 16 38.76 -40.07 5.31
CA MET A 16 37.91 -38.94 4.88
C MET A 16 36.93 -38.59 6.00
N ALA A 17 37.22 -37.55 6.74
CA ALA A 17 36.25 -36.92 7.62
C ALA A 17 35.24 -36.15 6.75
N GLY A 18 34.09 -36.76 6.48
CA GLY A 18 32.98 -36.11 5.80
C GLY A 18 32.34 -35.10 6.71
N THR A 19 32.60 -33.81 6.47
CA THR A 19 31.88 -32.72 7.10
C THR A 19 30.46 -32.69 6.54
N LEU A 20 29.49 -33.22 7.29
CA LEU A 20 28.06 -33.14 6.97
C LEU A 20 27.60 -31.69 7.19
N VAL A 21 27.57 -30.89 6.11
CA VAL A 21 26.93 -29.56 6.13
C VAL A 21 25.42 -29.77 6.21
N LEU A 22 24.88 -29.68 7.40
CA LEU A 22 23.43 -29.54 7.61
C LEU A 22 22.97 -28.21 7.00
N LEU A 23 22.57 -28.24 5.73
CA LEU A 23 21.79 -27.19 5.13
C LEU A 23 20.45 -27.13 5.89
N GLY A 24 20.36 -26.23 6.83
CA GLY A 24 19.09 -25.91 7.48
C GLY A 24 18.12 -25.43 6.41
N PHE A 25 17.17 -26.28 6.03
CA PHE A 25 15.99 -25.86 5.30
C PHE A 25 15.22 -24.89 6.22
N HIS A 26 15.41 -23.60 6.01
CA HIS A 26 14.48 -22.62 6.54
C HIS A 26 13.19 -22.86 5.75
N ASP A 27 12.20 -23.49 6.39
CA ASP A 27 10.84 -23.54 5.90
C ASP A 27 10.41 -22.09 5.67
N LEU A 28 10.40 -21.68 4.40
CA LEU A 28 9.72 -20.46 3.95
C LEU A 28 8.21 -20.71 4.12
N HIS A 29 7.74 -20.60 5.36
CA HIS A 29 6.32 -20.54 5.60
C HIS A 29 5.80 -19.30 4.86
N ALA A 30 5.03 -19.51 3.81
CA ALA A 30 4.33 -18.43 3.14
C ALA A 30 3.52 -17.69 4.22
N GLN A 31 3.87 -16.43 4.48
CA GLN A 31 3.21 -15.63 5.50
C GLN A 31 1.74 -15.48 5.11
N THR A 32 0.84 -16.06 5.89
CA THR A 32 -0.60 -15.99 5.66
C THR A 32 -1.11 -14.62 6.06
N ILE A 33 -1.90 -14.00 5.16
CA ILE A 33 -2.55 -12.72 5.43
C ILE A 33 -3.98 -12.97 5.89
N ASN A 34 -4.31 -12.42 7.04
CA ASN A 34 -5.67 -12.42 7.59
C ASN A 34 -6.38 -11.15 7.17
N GLU A 35 -7.57 -11.29 6.59
CA GLU A 35 -8.41 -10.19 6.16
C GLU A 35 -9.79 -10.26 6.82
N VAL A 36 -10.30 -9.14 7.30
CA VAL A 36 -11.61 -9.02 7.94
C VAL A 36 -12.31 -7.76 7.44
N ILE A 37 -13.60 -7.88 7.12
CA ILE A 37 -14.45 -6.71 6.89
C ILE A 37 -14.77 -6.11 8.25
N VAL A 38 -14.47 -4.81 8.40
CA VAL A 38 -14.80 -4.02 9.58
C VAL A 38 -15.78 -2.94 9.20
N SER A 39 -16.70 -2.61 10.10
CA SER A 39 -17.69 -1.57 9.85
C SER A 39 -18.03 -0.79 11.11
N VAL A 40 -18.54 0.42 10.89
CA VAL A 40 -19.07 1.30 11.92
C VAL A 40 -20.34 1.96 11.38
N LYS A 41 -21.35 2.12 12.24
CA LYS A 41 -22.55 2.92 11.91
C LYS A 41 -22.30 4.37 12.24
N THR A 42 -22.60 5.26 11.29
CA THR A 42 -22.62 6.70 11.52
C THR A 42 -23.79 7.07 12.42
N PRO A 43 -23.83 8.28 13.00
CA PRO A 43 -24.98 8.76 13.78
C PRO A 43 -26.31 8.75 13.02
N SER A 44 -26.27 8.87 11.68
CA SER A 44 -27.45 8.78 10.80
C SER A 44 -27.88 7.33 10.48
N GLY A 45 -27.21 6.31 11.05
CA GLY A 45 -27.51 4.90 10.83
C GLY A 45 -26.91 4.31 9.54
N LEU A 46 -26.19 5.12 8.76
CA LEU A 46 -25.47 4.67 7.57
C LEU A 46 -24.21 3.87 7.96
N GLU A 47 -23.73 3.04 7.07
CA GLU A 47 -22.58 2.18 7.34
C GLU A 47 -21.33 2.66 6.59
N GLN A 48 -20.21 2.79 7.33
CA GLN A 48 -18.88 2.95 6.78
C GLN A 48 -18.12 1.64 6.97
N GLN A 49 -17.63 1.06 5.87
CA GLN A 49 -16.92 -0.23 5.87
C GLN A 49 -15.49 -0.10 5.39
N GLY A 50 -14.69 -1.14 5.68
CA GLY A 50 -13.36 -1.33 5.12
C GLY A 50 -12.88 -2.77 5.26
N VAL A 51 -11.79 -3.09 4.57
CA VAL A 51 -11.06 -4.36 4.71
C VAL A 51 -9.81 -4.11 5.53
N PHE A 52 -9.81 -4.68 6.71
CA PHE A 52 -8.63 -4.73 7.56
C PHE A 52 -7.78 -5.95 7.16
N SER A 53 -6.46 -5.77 7.00
CA SER A 53 -5.56 -6.85 6.61
C SER A 53 -4.25 -6.79 7.40
N LYS A 54 -3.77 -7.96 7.87
CA LYS A 54 -2.52 -8.12 8.61
C LYS A 54 -1.89 -9.49 8.33
N LEU A 55 -0.61 -9.67 8.65
CA LEU A 55 -0.03 -11.01 8.76
C LEU A 55 -0.62 -11.75 9.96
N ASP A 56 -0.84 -13.06 9.83
CA ASP A 56 -1.42 -13.87 10.92
C ASP A 56 -0.57 -13.80 12.19
N ASN A 57 0.74 -13.82 12.05
CA ASN A 57 1.71 -13.77 13.15
C ASN A 57 1.96 -12.36 13.71
N ALA A 58 1.48 -11.28 13.05
CA ALA A 58 1.63 -9.92 13.55
C ALA A 58 0.75 -9.69 14.78
N SER A 59 1.34 -9.79 15.97
CA SER A 59 0.62 -9.65 17.25
C SER A 59 0.57 -8.20 17.76
N THR A 60 1.60 -7.40 17.47
CA THR A 60 1.77 -6.03 17.98
C THR A 60 2.16 -5.04 16.86
N PRO A 61 1.32 -4.89 15.80
CA PRO A 61 1.62 -3.95 14.74
C PRO A 61 1.68 -2.52 15.29
N LYS A 62 2.62 -1.73 14.78
CA LYS A 62 2.87 -0.36 15.24
C LYS A 62 2.27 0.69 14.32
N LYS A 63 1.96 0.32 13.08
CA LYS A 63 1.61 1.26 12.02
C LYS A 63 0.40 0.78 11.23
N LEU A 64 -0.53 1.71 10.99
CA LEU A 64 -1.72 1.49 10.20
C LEU A 64 -1.65 2.34 8.93
N ILE A 65 -1.83 1.72 7.76
CA ILE A 65 -2.05 2.43 6.50
C ILE A 65 -3.53 2.39 6.16
N VAL A 66 -4.17 3.56 6.14
CA VAL A 66 -5.53 3.77 5.66
C VAL A 66 -5.49 3.98 4.16
N ILE A 67 -6.08 3.07 3.38
CA ILE A 67 -6.00 3.04 1.91
C ILE A 67 -7.30 3.57 1.32
N VAL A 68 -7.18 4.56 0.44
CA VAL A 68 -8.27 5.16 -0.32
C VAL A 68 -8.11 4.86 -1.81
N SER A 69 -9.03 4.08 -2.36
CA SER A 69 -9.01 3.75 -3.80
C SER A 69 -9.40 4.95 -4.68
N GLY A 70 -9.02 4.89 -5.96
CA GLY A 70 -9.44 5.86 -6.97
C GLY A 70 -10.91 5.69 -7.41
N HIS A 71 -11.29 6.42 -8.48
CA HIS A 71 -12.65 6.31 -9.05
C HIS A 71 -13.02 4.83 -9.34
N PRO A 72 -14.24 4.40 -9.05
CA PRO A 72 -15.38 5.14 -8.47
C PRO A 72 -15.32 5.33 -6.95
N GLY A 73 -14.31 4.81 -6.22
CA GLY A 73 -14.17 4.96 -4.78
C GLY A 73 -15.10 4.09 -3.93
N VAL A 74 -15.88 3.22 -4.58
CA VAL A 74 -16.86 2.30 -3.98
C VAL A 74 -16.30 0.88 -4.11
N THR A 75 -15.74 0.35 -3.03
CA THR A 75 -15.08 -0.97 -3.02
C THR A 75 -16.03 -2.13 -2.76
N ARG A 76 -17.07 -1.93 -1.95
CA ARG A 76 -18.09 -2.93 -1.57
C ARG A 76 -17.48 -4.30 -1.24
N PRO A 77 -16.71 -4.37 -0.15
CA PRO A 77 -16.10 -5.63 0.25
C PRO A 77 -17.18 -6.66 0.61
N ARG A 78 -16.95 -7.90 0.18
CA ARG A 78 -17.84 -9.03 0.49
C ARG A 78 -17.04 -10.32 0.59
N ILE A 79 -17.52 -11.26 1.36
CA ILE A 79 -16.99 -12.62 1.41
C ILE A 79 -17.64 -13.43 0.27
N ASN A 80 -16.84 -14.04 -0.57
CA ASN A 80 -17.30 -14.93 -1.63
C ASN A 80 -17.54 -16.36 -1.11
N ASP A 81 -18.06 -17.24 -1.97
CA ASP A 81 -18.38 -18.64 -1.63
C ASP A 81 -17.16 -19.47 -1.16
N GLN A 82 -15.93 -18.99 -1.44
CA GLN A 82 -14.68 -19.60 -1.01
C GLN A 82 -14.15 -19.02 0.32
N GLY A 83 -14.93 -18.16 0.99
CA GLY A 83 -14.53 -17.49 2.22
C GLY A 83 -13.50 -16.36 2.03
N LYS A 84 -13.22 -15.95 0.78
CA LYS A 84 -12.26 -14.88 0.47
C LYS A 84 -12.95 -13.53 0.34
N ILE A 85 -12.28 -12.48 0.84
CA ILE A 85 -12.76 -11.10 0.65
C ILE A 85 -12.47 -10.65 -0.78
N THR A 86 -13.50 -10.19 -1.46
CA THR A 86 -13.47 -9.60 -2.79
C THR A 86 -14.05 -8.20 -2.76
N THR A 87 -13.69 -7.38 -3.73
CA THR A 87 -14.20 -6.00 -3.88
C THR A 87 -14.63 -5.72 -5.31
N ARG A 88 -15.45 -4.69 -5.52
CA ARG A 88 -15.80 -4.22 -6.88
C ARG A 88 -14.61 -3.61 -7.63
N GLN A 89 -13.53 -3.23 -6.93
CA GLN A 89 -12.37 -2.56 -7.48
C GLN A 89 -11.10 -3.42 -7.47
N ASN A 90 -11.21 -4.74 -7.64
CA ASN A 90 -10.07 -5.66 -7.59
C ASN A 90 -8.93 -5.29 -8.56
N GLY A 91 -9.21 -4.59 -9.66
CA GLY A 91 -8.20 -4.09 -10.58
C GLY A 91 -7.47 -2.82 -10.11
N ASN A 92 -8.01 -2.04 -9.17
CA ASN A 92 -7.37 -0.81 -8.71
C ASN A 92 -5.98 -1.11 -8.12
N PHE A 93 -4.99 -0.24 -8.41
CA PHE A 93 -3.60 -0.42 -7.98
C PHE A 93 -3.48 -0.74 -6.49
N LEU A 94 -4.00 0.12 -5.63
CA LEU A 94 -3.88 -0.07 -4.18
C LEU A 94 -4.69 -1.26 -3.66
N VAL A 95 -5.78 -1.60 -4.32
CA VAL A 95 -6.60 -2.75 -3.93
C VAL A 95 -5.88 -4.06 -4.23
N ARG A 96 -5.33 -4.23 -5.47
CA ARG A 96 -4.65 -5.47 -5.85
C ARG A 96 -3.27 -5.64 -5.24
N SER A 97 -2.58 -4.53 -4.93
CA SER A 97 -1.23 -4.55 -4.36
C SER A 97 -1.17 -4.37 -2.85
N ARG A 98 -2.32 -4.25 -2.15
CA ARG A 98 -2.37 -3.96 -0.71
C ARG A 98 -1.58 -4.93 0.15
N HIS A 99 -1.48 -6.19 -0.28
CA HIS A 99 -0.74 -7.22 0.45
C HIS A 99 0.77 -6.96 0.52
N HIS A 100 1.34 -6.25 -0.46
CA HIS A 100 2.75 -5.83 -0.44
C HIS A 100 3.03 -4.67 0.54
N LEU A 101 1.97 -4.01 1.04
CA LEU A 101 2.05 -2.96 2.07
C LEU A 101 2.13 -3.51 3.49
N ILE A 102 1.90 -4.82 3.67
CA ILE A 102 1.78 -5.45 4.99
C ILE A 102 3.14 -6.00 5.43
N SER A 103 3.44 -5.87 6.73
CA SER A 103 4.57 -6.52 7.40
C SER A 103 4.22 -6.80 8.86
N ASP A 104 5.17 -7.33 9.64
CA ASP A 104 4.97 -7.56 11.08
C ASP A 104 4.65 -6.25 11.83
N GLN A 105 5.11 -5.10 11.31
CA GLN A 105 4.91 -3.79 11.91
C GLN A 105 3.78 -2.98 11.26
N VAL A 106 3.38 -3.33 10.03
CA VAL A 106 2.45 -2.53 9.21
C VAL A 106 1.23 -3.36 8.86
N ILE A 107 0.06 -2.81 9.18
CA ILE A 107 -1.25 -3.33 8.81
C ILE A 107 -1.99 -2.34 7.93
N THR A 108 -3.01 -2.80 7.21
CA THR A 108 -3.76 -1.94 6.28
C THR A 108 -5.26 -1.94 6.58
N LEU A 109 -5.91 -0.82 6.25
CA LEU A 109 -7.36 -0.63 6.25
C LEU A 109 -7.77 -0.04 4.91
N LEU A 110 -8.23 -0.88 3.98
CA LEU A 110 -8.79 -0.44 2.71
C LEU A 110 -10.21 0.07 2.95
N LEU A 111 -10.45 1.34 2.66
CA LEU A 111 -11.76 1.97 2.87
C LEU A 111 -12.75 1.68 1.75
N ASP A 112 -14.01 1.56 2.12
CA ASP A 112 -15.13 1.73 1.20
C ASP A 112 -15.65 3.18 1.23
N CYS A 113 -16.53 3.54 0.33
CA CYS A 113 -17.40 4.69 0.48
C CYS A 113 -18.59 4.35 1.38
N ARG A 114 -19.18 5.35 2.02
CA ARG A 114 -20.36 5.15 2.88
C ARG A 114 -21.51 4.44 2.13
N SER A 115 -22.35 3.73 2.85
CA SER A 115 -23.34 2.80 2.28
C SER A 115 -24.40 3.45 1.39
N ASP A 116 -24.69 4.73 1.58
CA ASP A 116 -25.66 5.48 0.76
C ASP A 116 -25.16 5.83 -0.67
N PHE A 117 -23.87 5.72 -0.92
CA PHE A 117 -23.28 5.97 -2.24
C PHE A 117 -23.05 4.64 -2.98
N GLU A 118 -24.01 4.20 -3.78
CA GLU A 118 -23.99 2.87 -4.39
C GLU A 118 -22.96 2.69 -5.53
N SER A 119 -22.82 3.70 -6.39
CA SER A 119 -22.07 3.59 -7.64
C SER A 119 -20.75 4.35 -7.63
N VAL A 120 -20.75 5.58 -7.11
CA VAL A 120 -19.60 6.49 -7.07
C VAL A 120 -19.56 7.20 -5.74
N CYS A 121 -18.37 7.29 -5.15
CA CYS A 121 -18.12 8.12 -4.00
C CYS A 121 -18.00 9.58 -4.46
N PRO A 122 -18.94 10.47 -4.12
CA PRO A 122 -18.96 11.84 -4.65
C PRO A 122 -17.75 12.66 -4.22
N ASP A 123 -17.28 13.55 -5.08
CA ASP A 123 -16.11 14.38 -4.81
C ASP A 123 -16.27 15.27 -3.59
N ASN A 124 -17.44 15.93 -3.47
CA ASN A 124 -17.76 16.78 -2.33
C ASN A 124 -17.78 16.01 -1.00
N TYR A 125 -18.29 14.77 -1.00
CA TYR A 125 -18.22 13.92 0.19
C TYR A 125 -16.76 13.47 0.46
N GLN A 126 -16.02 13.02 -0.55
CA GLN A 126 -14.62 12.63 -0.39
C GLN A 126 -13.76 13.73 0.24
N ALA A 127 -14.03 14.99 -0.12
CA ALA A 127 -13.33 16.19 0.37
C ALA A 127 -13.84 16.74 1.73
N SER A 128 -14.90 16.16 2.29
CA SER A 128 -15.65 16.75 3.41
C SER A 128 -15.10 16.38 4.79
N ALA A 129 -15.46 17.20 5.79
CA ALA A 129 -15.26 16.90 7.21
C ALA A 129 -16.06 15.66 7.66
N GLU A 130 -17.23 15.43 7.06
CA GLU A 130 -18.04 14.24 7.32
C GLU A 130 -17.29 12.97 6.94
N ARG A 131 -16.67 12.92 5.73
CA ARG A 131 -15.84 11.81 5.30
C ARG A 131 -14.65 11.57 6.23
N ALA A 132 -13.99 12.65 6.66
CA ALA A 132 -12.87 12.57 7.59
C ALA A 132 -13.30 11.95 8.93
N LYS A 133 -14.48 12.31 9.44
CA LYS A 133 -15.03 11.74 10.65
C LYS A 133 -15.42 10.27 10.48
N ASP A 134 -16.10 9.89 9.40
CA ASP A 134 -16.51 8.52 9.13
C ASP A 134 -15.27 7.59 9.06
N ILE A 135 -14.17 8.10 8.48
CA ILE A 135 -12.88 7.38 8.44
C ILE A 135 -12.27 7.27 9.83
N ASP A 136 -12.27 8.35 10.62
CA ASP A 136 -11.72 8.30 11.99
C ASP A 136 -12.48 7.30 12.85
N ASP A 137 -13.80 7.29 12.80
CA ASP A 137 -14.62 6.33 13.54
C ASP A 137 -14.22 4.88 13.21
N LEU A 138 -13.97 4.57 11.93
CA LEU A 138 -13.51 3.24 11.51
C LEU A 138 -12.05 2.95 11.95
N VAL A 139 -11.17 3.93 11.88
CA VAL A 139 -9.79 3.85 12.38
C VAL A 139 -9.77 3.56 13.88
N GLN A 140 -10.66 4.18 14.66
CA GLN A 140 -10.77 3.92 16.10
C GLN A 140 -11.21 2.47 16.40
N VAL A 141 -12.08 1.87 15.57
CA VAL A 141 -12.40 0.42 15.70
C VAL A 141 -11.15 -0.44 15.56
N VAL A 142 -10.29 -0.14 14.57
CA VAL A 142 -9.03 -0.87 14.38
C VAL A 142 -8.05 -0.62 15.53
N LYS A 143 -7.88 0.63 15.97
CA LYS A 143 -6.98 0.98 17.10
C LYS A 143 -7.42 0.35 18.42
N LYS A 144 -8.72 0.24 18.67
CA LYS A 144 -9.24 -0.48 19.86
C LYS A 144 -8.86 -1.96 19.83
N ARG A 145 -8.85 -2.58 18.65
CA ARG A 145 -8.44 -3.98 18.47
C ARG A 145 -6.92 -4.15 18.58
N PHE A 146 -6.15 -3.13 18.17
CA PHE A 146 -4.68 -3.12 18.19
C PHE A 146 -4.17 -1.85 18.88
N PRO A 147 -4.17 -1.82 20.22
CA PRO A 147 -3.70 -0.65 20.98
C PRO A 147 -2.21 -0.34 20.80
N SER A 148 -1.47 -1.28 20.20
CA SER A 148 -0.06 -1.11 19.84
C SER A 148 0.19 -0.16 18.68
N ILE A 149 -0.85 0.27 17.93
CA ILE A 149 -0.71 1.20 16.80
C ILE A 149 -0.35 2.59 17.31
N GLU A 150 0.86 3.02 16.99
CA GLU A 150 1.43 4.32 17.35
C GLU A 150 1.30 5.34 16.22
N GLN A 151 1.34 4.87 14.96
CA GLN A 151 1.32 5.71 13.77
C GLN A 151 0.19 5.33 12.82
N THR A 152 -0.47 6.36 12.28
CA THR A 152 -1.49 6.20 11.25
C THR A 152 -1.06 6.97 10.01
N TRP A 153 -1.01 6.31 8.87
CA TRP A 153 -0.71 6.88 7.56
C TRP A 153 -1.94 6.81 6.68
N ALA A 154 -2.12 7.76 5.77
CA ALA A 154 -3.14 7.63 4.73
C ALA A 154 -2.49 7.55 3.35
N LEU A 155 -3.01 6.67 2.52
CA LEU A 155 -2.50 6.35 1.19
C LEU A 155 -3.64 6.38 0.19
N SER A 156 -3.52 7.16 -0.87
CA SER A 156 -4.55 7.27 -1.90
C SER A 156 -4.01 7.03 -3.30
N THR A 157 -4.91 6.68 -4.22
CA THR A 157 -4.60 6.67 -5.66
C THR A 157 -5.65 7.44 -6.44
N SER A 158 -5.19 8.12 -7.52
CA SER A 158 -6.07 8.80 -8.48
C SER A 158 -7.05 9.76 -7.76
N ARG A 159 -8.36 9.61 -7.98
CA ARG A 159 -9.40 10.45 -7.37
C ARG A 159 -9.49 10.33 -5.84
N GLY A 160 -8.97 9.26 -5.25
CA GLY A 160 -8.87 9.12 -3.79
C GLY A 160 -8.04 10.21 -3.10
N VAL A 161 -7.24 10.97 -3.85
CA VAL A 161 -6.49 12.13 -3.35
C VAL A 161 -7.41 13.18 -2.70
N LEU A 162 -8.66 13.31 -3.16
CA LEU A 162 -9.64 14.20 -2.54
C LEU A 162 -9.86 13.87 -1.05
N THR A 163 -9.99 12.58 -0.74
CA THR A 163 -10.14 12.13 0.64
C THR A 163 -8.87 12.42 1.46
N THR A 164 -7.68 12.09 0.94
CA THR A 164 -6.45 12.29 1.72
C THR A 164 -6.09 13.77 1.93
N VAL A 165 -6.39 14.65 0.99
CA VAL A 165 -6.27 16.10 1.21
C VAL A 165 -7.39 16.62 2.14
N GLY A 166 -8.60 16.05 2.04
CA GLY A 166 -9.67 16.29 3.02
C GLY A 166 -9.23 15.94 4.45
N LEU A 167 -8.52 14.83 4.64
CA LEU A 167 -7.96 14.45 5.94
C LEU A 167 -6.91 15.44 6.44
N LEU A 168 -6.05 15.98 5.57
CA LEU A 168 -5.09 17.03 5.93
C LEU A 168 -5.81 18.28 6.48
N LYS A 169 -6.93 18.65 5.88
CA LYS A 169 -7.71 19.83 6.28
C LYS A 169 -8.55 19.61 7.54
N HIS A 170 -9.23 18.46 7.62
CA HIS A 170 -10.28 18.23 8.62
C HIS A 170 -9.87 17.33 9.80
N ALA A 171 -8.74 16.60 9.67
CA ALA A 171 -8.22 15.69 10.70
C ALA A 171 -6.75 15.99 11.01
N GLN A 172 -6.43 17.27 11.21
CA GLN A 172 -5.06 17.73 11.46
C GLN A 172 -4.44 17.03 12.66
N GLY A 173 -3.21 16.52 12.47
CA GLY A 173 -2.47 15.82 13.53
C GLY A 173 -2.88 14.36 13.76
N ALA A 174 -3.93 13.85 13.11
CA ALA A 174 -4.36 12.47 13.24
C ALA A 174 -3.48 11.50 12.45
N TYR A 175 -2.75 11.99 11.44
CA TYR A 175 -1.92 11.19 10.55
C TYR A 175 -0.45 11.57 10.66
N THR A 176 0.40 10.53 10.70
CA THR A 176 1.87 10.66 10.71
C THR A 176 2.40 11.13 9.36
N GLY A 177 1.76 10.73 8.26
CA GLY A 177 2.08 11.14 6.91
C GLY A 177 0.97 10.77 5.92
N ILE A 178 0.94 11.48 4.80
CA ILE A 178 0.00 11.27 3.71
C ILE A 178 0.76 10.93 2.43
N ILE A 179 0.30 9.90 1.72
CA ILE A 179 0.92 9.42 0.47
C ILE A 179 -0.12 9.47 -0.65
N HIS A 180 0.22 10.19 -1.71
CA HIS A 180 -0.61 10.32 -2.91
C HIS A 180 0.02 9.54 -4.06
N THR A 181 -0.73 8.63 -4.69
CA THR A 181 -0.26 7.92 -5.88
C THR A 181 -1.09 8.28 -7.10
N ALA A 182 -0.46 8.63 -8.21
CA ALA A 182 -1.12 8.98 -9.49
C ALA A 182 -2.37 9.89 -9.31
N GLY A 183 -2.23 10.97 -8.51
CA GLY A 183 -3.36 11.77 -8.03
C GLY A 183 -4.00 12.68 -9.09
N THR A 184 -5.32 12.90 -9.01
CA THR A 184 -6.07 13.91 -9.79
C THR A 184 -5.99 15.27 -9.10
N TYR A 185 -4.85 15.94 -9.21
CA TYR A 185 -4.54 17.15 -8.42
C TYR A 185 -5.44 18.34 -8.74
N SER A 186 -5.86 18.50 -10.01
CA SER A 186 -6.80 19.54 -10.42
C SER A 186 -8.15 19.41 -9.71
N LYS A 187 -8.61 18.18 -9.46
CA LYS A 187 -9.87 17.94 -8.75
C LYS A 187 -9.83 18.39 -7.29
N VAL A 188 -8.67 18.34 -6.66
CA VAL A 188 -8.47 18.89 -5.30
C VAL A 188 -8.77 20.37 -5.28
N ILE A 189 -8.23 21.13 -6.23
CA ILE A 189 -8.42 22.57 -6.37
C ILE A 189 -9.89 22.89 -6.69
N GLU A 190 -10.52 22.14 -7.60
CA GLU A 190 -11.95 22.29 -7.95
C GLU A 190 -12.88 22.13 -6.73
N GLN A 191 -12.47 21.33 -5.72
CA GLN A 191 -13.22 21.16 -4.47
C GLN A 191 -12.84 22.20 -3.39
N GLY A 192 -12.09 23.23 -3.74
CA GLY A 192 -11.64 24.26 -2.80
C GLY A 192 -10.67 23.74 -1.73
N LEU A 193 -9.95 22.68 -2.06
CA LEU A 193 -8.88 22.12 -1.25
C LEU A 193 -7.51 22.53 -1.80
N ASP A 194 -6.47 22.39 -0.96
CA ASP A 194 -5.10 22.74 -1.26
C ASP A 194 -4.15 21.69 -0.65
N PHE A 195 -2.91 21.58 -1.16
CA PHE A 195 -1.89 20.68 -0.66
C PHE A 195 -0.97 21.30 0.40
N GLY A 196 -1.14 22.52 0.73
CA GLY A 196 -0.29 23.17 1.72
C GLY A 196 -0.86 24.46 2.28
N PRO A 197 -0.18 25.06 3.28
CA PRO A 197 0.89 24.48 4.10
C PRO A 197 0.33 23.61 5.25
N PHE A 198 0.56 22.33 5.22
CA PHE A 198 0.22 21.43 6.32
C PHE A 198 1.47 20.97 7.07
N LYS A 199 1.36 20.76 8.40
CA LYS A 199 2.46 20.21 9.22
C LYS A 199 2.69 18.72 8.97
N THR A 200 1.64 17.99 8.58
CA THR A 200 1.73 16.56 8.26
C THR A 200 2.53 16.37 6.97
N PRO A 201 3.61 15.58 7.00
CA PRO A 201 4.42 15.28 5.82
C PRO A 201 3.58 14.65 4.70
N GLN A 202 3.85 15.07 3.48
CA GLN A 202 3.21 14.55 2.28
C GLN A 202 4.24 13.97 1.33
N TYR A 203 3.85 12.94 0.60
CA TYR A 203 4.69 12.23 -0.38
C TYR A 203 3.87 11.93 -1.62
N ILE A 204 4.49 12.02 -2.79
CA ILE A 204 3.88 11.70 -4.07
C ILE A 204 4.64 10.53 -4.69
N PHE A 205 3.92 9.49 -5.14
CA PHE A 205 4.43 8.43 -6.00
C PHE A 205 3.70 8.53 -7.34
N HIS A 206 4.45 8.70 -8.44
CA HIS A 206 3.83 8.92 -9.74
C HIS A 206 4.61 8.21 -10.85
N HIS A 207 3.92 7.60 -11.80
CA HIS A 207 4.60 6.99 -12.94
C HIS A 207 5.00 8.06 -13.96
N ARG A 208 6.23 8.01 -14.47
CA ARG A 208 6.78 8.98 -15.44
C ARG A 208 5.93 9.11 -16.69
N GLU A 209 5.52 7.98 -17.22
CA GLU A 209 4.74 7.85 -18.44
C GLU A 209 3.24 7.63 -18.15
N ASP A 210 2.68 8.17 -17.06
CA ASP A 210 1.24 8.08 -16.80
C ASP A 210 0.44 8.68 -17.99
N PRO A 211 -0.32 7.88 -18.75
CA PRO A 211 -1.01 8.35 -19.94
C PRO A 211 -2.34 9.03 -19.64
N CYS A 212 -2.78 9.03 -18.38
CA CYS A 212 -4.06 9.61 -17.98
C CYS A 212 -3.99 11.13 -17.98
N LEU A 213 -4.75 11.79 -18.83
CA LEU A 213 -4.69 13.24 -19.04
C LEU A 213 -5.05 14.08 -17.81
N ILE A 214 -5.75 13.49 -16.84
CA ILE A 214 -6.13 14.16 -15.59
C ILE A 214 -5.18 13.87 -14.42
N THR A 215 -4.10 13.09 -14.67
CA THR A 215 -3.09 12.73 -13.67
C THR A 215 -1.69 12.76 -14.26
N LEU A 216 -1.36 13.76 -15.06
CA LEU A 216 -0.08 13.84 -15.74
C LEU A 216 1.08 13.98 -14.74
N HIS A 217 2.18 13.27 -14.98
CA HIS A 217 3.39 13.35 -14.14
C HIS A 217 3.90 14.79 -13.98
N LYS A 218 3.78 15.65 -15.01
CA LYS A 218 4.15 17.06 -14.92
C LYS A 218 3.41 17.82 -13.82
N ASP A 219 2.17 17.42 -13.52
CA ASP A 219 1.37 18.07 -12.48
C ASP A 219 1.90 17.66 -11.08
N ALA A 220 2.33 16.40 -10.93
CA ALA A 220 3.04 15.93 -9.74
C ALA A 220 4.35 16.68 -9.52
N VAL A 221 5.13 16.91 -10.58
CA VAL A 221 6.37 17.71 -10.53
C VAL A 221 6.08 19.14 -10.10
N THR A 222 5.06 19.77 -10.67
CA THR A 222 4.65 21.13 -10.32
C THR A 222 4.27 21.22 -8.85
N LEU A 223 3.44 20.29 -8.39
CA LEU A 223 2.97 20.23 -7.00
C LEU A 223 4.14 20.02 -6.02
N SER A 224 5.05 19.09 -6.34
CA SER A 224 6.27 18.84 -5.57
C SER A 224 7.10 20.11 -5.39
N ARG A 225 7.32 20.86 -6.48
CA ARG A 225 8.08 22.12 -6.45
C ARG A 225 7.39 23.23 -5.68
N THR A 226 6.06 23.35 -5.84
CA THR A 226 5.29 24.43 -5.22
C THR A 226 5.24 24.28 -3.70
N TRP A 227 5.10 23.04 -3.21
CA TRP A 227 4.86 22.79 -1.79
C TRP A 227 6.00 22.05 -1.09
N GLY A 228 7.10 21.77 -1.77
CA GLY A 228 8.23 21.00 -1.21
C GLY A 228 7.88 19.54 -0.89
N ILE A 229 6.86 18.97 -1.54
CA ILE A 229 6.43 17.59 -1.33
C ILE A 229 7.41 16.65 -2.03
N VAL A 230 7.89 15.62 -1.33
CA VAL A 230 8.82 14.64 -1.93
C VAL A 230 8.11 13.84 -3.01
N LEU A 231 8.66 13.85 -4.24
CA LEU A 231 8.17 13.08 -5.39
C LEU A 231 9.07 11.86 -5.62
N VAL A 232 8.46 10.69 -5.67
CA VAL A 232 9.06 9.42 -6.11
C VAL A 232 8.48 9.08 -7.48
N THR A 233 9.35 8.91 -8.47
CA THR A 233 8.98 8.62 -9.86
C THR A 233 9.18 7.15 -10.17
N ALA A 234 8.15 6.47 -10.68
CA ALA A 234 8.25 5.11 -11.18
C ALA A 234 8.41 5.11 -12.71
N HIS A 235 9.20 4.16 -13.22
CA HIS A 235 9.51 4.00 -14.65
C HIS A 235 9.20 2.60 -15.15
N GLY A 236 9.04 2.48 -16.46
CA GLY A 236 8.89 1.20 -17.15
C GLY A 236 7.61 0.45 -16.76
N GLY A 237 7.71 -0.85 -16.61
CA GLY A 237 6.55 -1.71 -16.38
C GLY A 237 6.20 -2.51 -17.62
N SER A 238 5.13 -3.30 -17.55
CA SER A 238 4.70 -4.19 -18.62
C SER A 238 3.26 -4.65 -18.44
N GLY A 239 2.71 -5.33 -19.46
CA GLY A 239 1.34 -5.85 -19.38
C GLY A 239 0.27 -4.77 -19.46
N PHE A 240 0.60 -3.62 -20.07
CA PHE A 240 -0.33 -2.51 -20.22
C PHE A 240 -1.54 -2.89 -21.05
N ARG A 241 -2.73 -2.56 -20.54
CA ARG A 241 -4.01 -2.77 -21.24
C ARG A 241 -5.10 -1.84 -20.71
N GLY A 242 -6.06 -1.54 -21.56
CA GLY A 242 -7.20 -0.66 -21.26
C GLY A 242 -6.92 0.80 -21.58
N ASP A 243 -7.90 1.65 -21.28
CA ASP A 243 -7.81 3.09 -21.52
C ASP A 243 -6.79 3.78 -20.58
N PRO A 244 -6.27 4.95 -20.96
CA PRO A 244 -5.18 5.63 -20.26
C PRO A 244 -5.33 5.76 -18.74
N CYS A 245 -6.53 6.04 -18.23
CA CYS A 245 -6.78 6.21 -16.80
C CYS A 245 -7.16 4.92 -16.06
N GLN A 246 -7.03 3.76 -16.72
CA GLN A 246 -7.40 2.49 -16.12
C GLN A 246 -6.25 1.85 -15.33
N ALA A 247 -6.64 0.93 -14.47
CA ALA A 247 -5.76 0.34 -13.46
C ALA A 247 -4.59 -0.48 -14.03
N PHE A 248 -4.71 -1.03 -15.23
CA PHE A 248 -3.67 -1.86 -15.86
C PHE A 248 -2.87 -1.10 -16.92
N THR A 249 -2.67 0.20 -16.70
CA THR A 249 -1.74 1.05 -17.44
C THR A 249 -0.66 1.58 -16.50
N GLN A 250 0.20 2.47 -16.98
CA GLN A 250 1.15 3.18 -16.13
C GLN A 250 0.45 4.01 -15.04
N HIS A 251 -0.79 4.48 -15.30
CA HIS A 251 -1.61 5.12 -14.27
C HIS A 251 -1.79 4.25 -13.01
N GLY A 252 -1.93 2.95 -13.18
CA GLY A 252 -2.03 1.98 -12.09
C GLY A 252 -0.72 1.25 -11.80
N PHE A 253 0.44 1.75 -12.26
CA PHE A 253 1.75 1.15 -12.07
C PHE A 253 1.86 -0.29 -12.57
N ALA A 254 1.18 -0.64 -13.68
CA ALA A 254 1.17 -2.00 -14.19
C ALA A 254 2.58 -2.53 -14.46
N GLY A 255 2.91 -3.70 -13.89
CA GLY A 255 4.24 -4.30 -13.92
C GLY A 255 5.27 -3.67 -12.98
N ARG A 256 4.83 -2.73 -12.12
CA ARG A 256 5.64 -2.10 -11.05
C ARG A 256 4.95 -2.13 -9.69
N GLU A 257 3.80 -2.76 -9.59
CA GLU A 257 2.93 -2.73 -8.42
C GLU A 257 3.68 -3.08 -7.14
N GLU A 258 4.41 -4.19 -7.14
CA GLU A 258 5.13 -4.65 -5.97
C GLU A 258 6.25 -3.69 -5.58
N LYS A 259 7.07 -3.24 -6.56
CA LYS A 259 8.18 -2.33 -6.29
C LYS A 259 7.68 -1.02 -5.66
N VAL A 260 6.61 -0.43 -6.20
CA VAL A 260 6.01 0.79 -5.68
C VAL A 260 5.40 0.57 -4.30
N ALA A 261 4.62 -0.51 -4.10
CA ALA A 261 4.02 -0.82 -2.81
C ALA A 261 5.08 -1.10 -1.72
N VAL A 262 6.15 -1.83 -2.06
CA VAL A 262 7.28 -2.08 -1.14
C VAL A 262 8.02 -0.78 -0.79
N ALA A 263 8.22 0.13 -1.74
CA ALA A 263 8.82 1.44 -1.46
C ALA A 263 7.94 2.28 -0.53
N ILE A 264 6.63 2.28 -0.73
CA ILE A 264 5.65 2.91 0.17
C ILE A 264 5.71 2.28 1.57
N ARG A 265 5.70 0.95 1.67
CA ARG A 265 5.81 0.26 2.96
C ARG A 265 7.09 0.66 3.69
N ARG A 266 8.24 0.68 3.00
CA ARG A 266 9.54 1.09 3.60
C ARG A 266 9.49 2.53 4.10
N LEU A 267 8.88 3.46 3.35
CA LEU A 267 8.66 4.82 3.83
C LEU A 267 7.85 4.81 5.15
N VAL A 268 6.75 4.06 5.20
CA VAL A 268 5.92 3.95 6.41
C VAL A 268 6.73 3.32 7.56
N GLU A 269 7.52 2.28 7.31
CA GLU A 269 8.34 1.60 8.33
C GLU A 269 9.44 2.47 8.90
N THR A 270 10.11 3.28 8.07
CA THR A 270 11.33 3.99 8.44
C THR A 270 11.15 5.51 8.59
N GLY A 271 10.09 6.07 8.00
CA GLY A 271 9.91 7.53 7.88
C GLY A 271 10.79 8.17 6.80
N VAL A 272 11.55 7.38 6.02
CA VAL A 272 12.55 7.89 5.06
C VAL A 272 12.29 7.36 3.66
N ILE A 273 12.37 8.23 2.65
CA ILE A 273 12.43 7.83 1.24
C ILE A 273 13.85 7.32 0.95
N ALA A 274 13.98 6.06 0.61
CA ALA A 274 15.27 5.44 0.30
C ALA A 274 15.81 5.85 -1.09
N GLN A 275 14.89 6.05 -2.04
CA GLN A 275 15.22 6.47 -3.42
C GLN A 275 14.03 7.22 -4.03
N THR A 276 14.30 8.17 -4.91
CA THR A 276 13.27 8.96 -5.60
C THR A 276 12.92 8.43 -6.99
N GLU A 277 13.63 7.41 -7.45
CA GLU A 277 13.38 6.73 -8.74
C GLU A 277 13.16 5.23 -8.51
N ILE A 278 12.17 4.64 -9.17
CA ILE A 278 11.81 3.20 -9.10
C ILE A 278 11.78 2.65 -10.54
N ASP A 279 12.71 1.75 -10.85
CA ASP A 279 12.83 1.06 -12.15
C ASP A 279 12.21 -0.34 -12.14
#